data_ab6237a804f4a8402285bcbe5f948b37
#
_entry.id   ab6237a804f4a8402285bcbe5f948b37
#
_cell.length_a   1.000
_cell.length_b   1.000
_cell.length_c   1.000
_cell.angle_alpha   90.00
_cell.angle_beta   90.00
_cell.angle_gamma   90.00
#
_symmetry.space_group_name_H-M   'P 1'
#
loop_
_entity.id
_entity.type
_entity.pdbx_description
1 polymer ?
#
loop_
_entity_poly.entity_id
_entity_poly.type
_entity_poly.pdbx_seq_one_letter_code
_entity_poly.pdbx_strand_id
1 'polypeptide(L)'
;MTSFNDVVKWRRMFHQYPELSKYEYKTTQRIKDILTSYNIKMIDIPMETGLVAEIGQGEKCIAVRTDIDALPIQEQVSQDFTSTNDEVMHACGHDIHMASILAIATKLKEEEEQLNGRVRFLFQPAEELGYGAKVMAKTNALDDVQAIIGFHNYPTLDIGEFAIKSGPITSAVDRFEFKIHGKGAHAAKPEQGNDPVMALGQLITSLQTIISRNLSAFDSAVITIGEVSSGNTWNVIADNAYVQGTVRSFKPDVQDYIEQRMHDIAKGLEQLFNIEIELIYTSLPGAVINDVELTKHAKEAAKKVGYTVIDLEHPYTIGEDFSGLLEHHPGVFAFIGSNSEYDLHHPKYNPDERILEKIPDYFIELIYQLLA
;
A
#
# COMPACT_ATOMS: atom_id res chain seq x y z
N MET A 1 -4.79 -20.30 25.50
CA MET A 1 -4.40 -20.50 24.07
C MET A 1 -5.46 -19.87 23.17
N THR A 2 -5.04 -18.94 22.32
CA THR A 2 -5.92 -18.33 21.30
C THR A 2 -6.34 -19.39 20.31
N SER A 3 -7.65 -19.60 20.17
CA SER A 3 -8.23 -20.59 19.24
C SER A 3 -8.50 -19.95 17.87
N PHE A 4 -8.62 -20.77 16.83
CA PHE A 4 -9.07 -20.32 15.50
C PHE A 4 -10.40 -19.55 15.58
N ASN A 5 -11.34 -20.01 16.41
CA ASN A 5 -12.62 -19.34 16.59
C ASN A 5 -12.48 -17.93 17.20
N ASP A 6 -11.47 -17.68 18.02
CA ASP A 6 -11.23 -16.34 18.57
C ASP A 6 -10.69 -15.40 17.47
N VAL A 7 -9.81 -15.89 16.61
CA VAL A 7 -9.30 -15.14 15.45
C VAL A 7 -10.42 -14.76 14.48
N VAL A 8 -11.30 -15.72 14.16
CA VAL A 8 -12.49 -15.46 13.33
C VAL A 8 -13.41 -14.43 13.99
N LYS A 9 -13.64 -14.49 15.32
CA LYS A 9 -14.43 -13.48 16.03
C LYS A 9 -13.79 -12.08 15.95
N TRP A 10 -12.48 -11.98 16.09
CA TRP A 10 -11.78 -10.69 15.95
C TRP A 10 -11.93 -10.14 14.53
N ARG A 11 -11.70 -10.96 13.51
CA ARG A 11 -11.91 -10.58 12.10
C ARG A 11 -13.31 -10.05 11.86
N ARG A 12 -14.35 -10.78 12.29
CA ARG A 12 -15.73 -10.39 12.12
C ARG A 12 -16.10 -9.13 12.88
N MET A 13 -15.54 -8.93 14.09
CA MET A 13 -15.71 -7.70 14.87
C MET A 13 -15.11 -6.49 14.13
N PHE A 14 -13.90 -6.59 13.60
CA PHE A 14 -13.30 -5.49 12.82
C PHE A 14 -14.09 -5.22 11.55
N HIS A 15 -14.51 -6.27 10.84
CA HIS A 15 -15.31 -6.13 9.62
C HIS A 15 -16.65 -5.43 9.89
N GLN A 16 -17.30 -5.73 11.00
CA GLN A 16 -18.59 -5.16 11.36
C GLN A 16 -18.51 -3.68 11.76
N TYR A 17 -17.36 -3.23 12.25
CA TYR A 17 -17.17 -1.86 12.75
C TYR A 17 -15.96 -1.19 12.12
N PRO A 18 -15.90 -1.07 10.78
CA PRO A 18 -14.76 -0.50 10.07
C PRO A 18 -14.68 1.02 10.29
N GLU A 19 -13.46 1.56 10.24
CA GLU A 19 -13.22 3.00 10.33
C GLU A 19 -12.30 3.44 9.19
N LEU A 20 -12.56 4.63 8.63
CA LEU A 20 -11.76 5.19 7.54
C LEU A 20 -10.36 5.59 8.01
N SER A 21 -9.45 5.68 7.05
CA SER A 21 -8.08 6.19 7.24
C SER A 21 -8.07 7.50 8.04
N LYS A 22 -7.20 7.59 9.06
CA LYS A 22 -7.07 8.68 10.05
C LYS A 22 -8.23 8.80 11.06
N TYR A 23 -9.21 7.95 11.01
CA TYR A 23 -10.34 7.93 11.96
C TYR A 23 -10.47 6.59 12.70
N GLU A 24 -9.43 5.75 12.70
CA GLU A 24 -9.40 4.40 13.26
C GLU A 24 -9.30 4.39 14.81
N TYR A 25 -10.00 5.32 15.48
CA TYR A 25 -9.93 5.50 16.94
C TYR A 25 -10.47 4.29 17.71
N LYS A 26 -11.67 3.80 17.32
CA LYS A 26 -12.28 2.65 17.99
C LYS A 26 -11.58 1.33 17.60
N THR A 27 -11.11 1.24 16.37
CA THR A 27 -10.29 0.11 15.90
C THR A 27 -9.02 0.01 16.72
N THR A 28 -8.29 1.12 16.87
CA THR A 28 -7.12 1.22 17.74
C THR A 28 -7.43 0.82 19.19
N GLN A 29 -8.56 1.31 19.74
CA GLN A 29 -8.95 0.97 21.11
C GLN A 29 -9.29 -0.54 21.26
N ARG A 30 -9.99 -1.14 20.30
CA ARG A 30 -10.29 -2.60 20.30
C ARG A 30 -9.01 -3.44 20.26
N ILE A 31 -8.06 -3.07 19.42
CA ILE A 31 -6.74 -3.73 19.35
C ILE A 31 -6.04 -3.61 20.70
N LYS A 32 -6.02 -2.41 21.28
CA LYS A 32 -5.44 -2.15 22.61
C LYS A 32 -6.08 -2.99 23.70
N ASP A 33 -7.39 -3.11 23.71
CA ASP A 33 -8.14 -3.89 24.70
C ASP A 33 -7.78 -5.39 24.60
N ILE A 34 -7.70 -5.93 23.37
CA ILE A 34 -7.30 -7.32 23.14
C ILE A 34 -5.87 -7.53 23.67
N LEU A 35 -4.89 -6.74 23.21
CA LEU A 35 -3.49 -6.86 23.62
C LEU A 35 -3.32 -6.75 25.14
N THR A 36 -4.04 -5.81 25.76
CA THR A 36 -4.04 -5.63 27.23
C THR A 36 -4.57 -6.87 27.95
N SER A 37 -5.61 -7.51 27.43
CA SER A 37 -6.18 -8.74 28.02
C SER A 37 -5.22 -9.93 28.03
N TYR A 38 -4.22 -9.91 27.14
CA TYR A 38 -3.13 -10.88 27.09
C TYR A 38 -1.83 -10.39 27.77
N ASN A 39 -1.85 -9.27 28.50
CA ASN A 39 -0.68 -8.66 29.13
C ASN A 39 0.47 -8.34 28.14
N ILE A 40 0.16 -7.97 26.93
CA ILE A 40 1.13 -7.53 25.92
C ILE A 40 1.39 -6.03 26.12
N LYS A 41 2.68 -5.67 26.23
CA LYS A 41 3.11 -4.29 26.48
C LYS A 41 2.97 -3.46 25.20
N MET A 42 2.40 -2.26 25.33
CA MET A 42 2.39 -1.25 24.25
C MET A 42 3.58 -0.31 24.41
N ILE A 43 4.12 0.12 23.29
CA ILE A 43 5.12 1.18 23.19
C ILE A 43 4.37 2.50 22.90
N ASP A 44 4.70 3.53 23.65
CA ASP A 44 4.15 4.87 23.43
C ASP A 44 4.75 5.49 22.16
N ILE A 45 3.90 5.85 21.23
CA ILE A 45 4.26 6.51 19.98
C ILE A 45 3.38 7.75 19.76
N PRO A 46 3.91 8.83 19.18
CA PRO A 46 3.16 10.07 18.99
C PRO A 46 2.22 10.00 17.77
N MET A 47 1.24 9.11 17.82
CA MET A 47 0.22 8.93 16.76
C MET A 47 -1.18 8.99 17.39
N GLU A 48 -2.14 9.55 16.64
CA GLU A 48 -3.53 9.66 17.09
C GLU A 48 -4.29 8.34 16.96
N THR A 49 -4.01 7.58 15.88
CA THR A 49 -4.56 6.26 15.59
C THR A 49 -3.45 5.28 15.27
N GLY A 50 -3.71 3.99 15.37
CA GLY A 50 -2.70 2.96 15.34
C GLY A 50 -1.99 2.80 16.69
N LEU A 51 -1.20 1.76 16.81
CA LEU A 51 -0.39 1.51 18.01
C LEU A 51 0.77 0.57 17.71
N VAL A 52 1.72 0.52 18.65
CA VAL A 52 2.83 -0.42 18.64
C VAL A 52 2.81 -1.24 19.92
N ALA A 53 2.98 -2.55 19.79
CA ALA A 53 3.11 -3.47 20.90
C ALA A 53 4.40 -4.28 20.79
N GLU A 54 4.90 -4.80 21.89
CA GLU A 54 6.16 -5.57 21.92
C GLU A 54 6.10 -6.71 22.92
N ILE A 55 6.69 -7.84 22.57
CA ILE A 55 6.92 -9.00 23.43
C ILE A 55 8.37 -9.44 23.32
N GLY A 56 8.82 -10.23 24.31
CA GLY A 56 10.18 -10.75 24.38
C GLY A 56 11.19 -9.78 24.97
N GLN A 57 12.44 -10.21 25.03
CA GLN A 57 13.59 -9.48 25.58
C GLN A 57 14.84 -9.75 24.75
N GLY A 58 15.80 -8.84 24.77
CA GLY A 58 17.07 -9.00 24.08
C GLY A 58 17.35 -7.90 23.05
N GLU A 59 18.47 -8.02 22.36
CA GLU A 59 18.95 -7.01 21.41
C GLU A 59 18.31 -7.15 20.03
N LYS A 60 18.05 -8.38 19.58
CA LYS A 60 17.39 -8.61 18.29
C LYS A 60 15.92 -8.16 18.36
N CYS A 61 15.46 -7.48 17.32
CA CYS A 61 14.06 -7.03 17.20
C CYS A 61 13.56 -7.22 15.78
N ILE A 62 12.49 -8.00 15.62
CA ILE A 62 11.77 -8.18 14.33
C ILE A 62 10.42 -7.49 14.46
N ALA A 63 10.07 -6.67 13.47
CA ALA A 63 8.76 -6.04 13.40
C ALA A 63 7.81 -6.81 12.47
N VAL A 64 6.56 -6.92 12.89
CA VAL A 64 5.45 -7.50 12.12
C VAL A 64 4.41 -6.40 11.90
N ARG A 65 4.06 -6.11 10.66
CA ARG A 65 3.13 -5.02 10.32
C ARG A 65 1.77 -5.53 9.90
N THR A 66 0.76 -4.81 10.33
CA THR A 66 -0.60 -4.83 9.77
C THR A 66 -1.11 -3.40 9.58
N ASP A 67 -1.89 -3.19 8.56
CA ASP A 67 -2.76 -2.04 8.36
C ASP A 67 -4.06 -2.21 9.16
N ILE A 68 -4.80 -1.10 9.41
CA ILE A 68 -6.01 -1.15 10.25
C ILE A 68 -7.19 -0.34 9.72
N ASP A 69 -7.04 0.40 8.63
CA ASP A 69 -8.05 1.28 8.06
C ASP A 69 -8.99 0.56 7.08
N ALA A 70 -10.10 1.20 6.78
CA ALA A 70 -11.12 0.75 5.85
C ALA A 70 -11.38 1.79 4.75
N LEU A 71 -12.19 1.42 3.76
CA LEU A 71 -12.48 2.18 2.56
C LEU A 71 -13.89 2.79 2.59
N PRO A 72 -14.09 3.95 1.93
CA PRO A 72 -15.41 4.57 1.75
C PRO A 72 -16.23 3.84 0.67
N ILE A 73 -16.63 2.61 0.97
CA ILE A 73 -17.35 1.72 0.05
C ILE A 73 -18.56 1.15 0.78
N GLN A 74 -19.75 1.24 0.14
CA GLN A 74 -20.96 0.61 0.67
C GLN A 74 -20.89 -0.89 0.43
N GLU A 75 -20.85 -1.68 1.51
CA GLU A 75 -20.85 -3.13 1.43
C GLU A 75 -22.14 -3.67 0.81
N GLN A 76 -21.99 -4.64 -0.10
CA GLN A 76 -23.09 -5.33 -0.79
C GLN A 76 -23.15 -6.83 -0.47
N VAL A 77 -22.38 -7.30 0.50
CA VAL A 77 -22.45 -8.68 1.01
C VAL A 77 -23.41 -8.71 2.20
N SER A 78 -24.34 -9.67 2.20
CA SER A 78 -25.25 -9.88 3.32
C SER A 78 -24.76 -11.05 4.17
N GLN A 79 -24.28 -10.76 5.37
CA GLN A 79 -23.78 -11.73 6.33
C GLN A 79 -24.00 -11.23 7.77
N ASP A 80 -23.86 -12.09 8.77
CA ASP A 80 -24.15 -11.76 10.18
C ASP A 80 -23.24 -10.65 10.75
N PHE A 81 -22.12 -10.38 10.10
CA PHE A 81 -21.12 -9.39 10.47
C PHE A 81 -20.89 -8.31 9.39
N THR A 82 -21.88 -8.10 8.50
CA THR A 82 -21.86 -6.97 7.54
C THR A 82 -21.58 -5.66 8.27
N SER A 83 -20.86 -4.75 7.64
CA SER A 83 -20.54 -3.43 8.19
C SER A 83 -21.80 -2.73 8.71
N THR A 84 -21.70 -2.19 9.93
CA THR A 84 -22.76 -1.34 10.53
C THR A 84 -22.53 0.14 10.27
N ASN A 85 -21.42 0.51 9.62
CA ASN A 85 -21.10 1.88 9.25
C ASN A 85 -21.47 2.08 7.78
N ASP A 86 -22.46 2.94 7.55
CA ASP A 86 -22.92 3.26 6.19
C ASP A 86 -21.73 3.78 5.36
N GLU A 87 -21.64 3.30 4.12
CA GLU A 87 -20.60 3.67 3.15
C GLU A 87 -19.15 3.38 3.60
N VAL A 88 -18.94 2.47 4.57
CA VAL A 88 -17.59 2.08 5.01
C VAL A 88 -17.48 0.56 5.06
N MET A 89 -16.42 -0.01 4.48
CA MET A 89 -16.19 -1.45 4.42
C MET A 89 -14.68 -1.77 4.44
N HIS A 90 -14.30 -2.87 5.09
CA HIS A 90 -12.99 -3.48 4.91
C HIS A 90 -12.92 -4.22 3.56
N ALA A 91 -12.95 -3.46 2.44
CA ALA A 91 -12.92 -4.00 1.09
C ALA A 91 -11.51 -4.37 0.60
N CYS A 92 -10.48 -4.12 1.41
CA CYS A 92 -9.09 -4.54 1.16
C CYS A 92 -8.65 -5.73 2.03
N GLY A 93 -9.46 -6.11 3.04
CA GLY A 93 -9.17 -7.26 3.89
C GLY A 93 -8.25 -6.96 5.08
N HIS A 94 -8.10 -5.69 5.49
CA HIS A 94 -7.30 -5.32 6.64
C HIS A 94 -7.84 -5.89 7.96
N ASP A 95 -9.12 -6.23 8.03
CA ASP A 95 -9.72 -7.00 9.12
C ASP A 95 -9.10 -8.40 9.28
N ILE A 96 -8.74 -9.07 8.17
CA ILE A 96 -7.98 -10.32 8.16
C ILE A 96 -6.56 -10.09 8.66
N HIS A 97 -5.92 -9.02 8.19
CA HIS A 97 -4.55 -8.68 8.59
C HIS A 97 -4.48 -8.43 10.10
N MET A 98 -5.34 -7.57 10.64
CA MET A 98 -5.43 -7.30 12.08
C MET A 98 -5.65 -8.56 12.92
N ALA A 99 -6.63 -9.38 12.54
CA ALA A 99 -6.95 -10.60 13.26
C ALA A 99 -5.77 -11.59 13.26
N SER A 100 -5.08 -11.70 12.13
CA SER A 100 -3.90 -12.56 11.99
C SER A 100 -2.76 -12.10 12.89
N ILE A 101 -2.45 -10.79 12.90
CA ILE A 101 -1.36 -10.25 13.70
C ILE A 101 -1.67 -10.32 15.20
N LEU A 102 -2.92 -10.12 15.60
CA LEU A 102 -3.36 -10.37 16.98
C LEU A 102 -3.19 -11.83 17.38
N ALA A 103 -3.49 -12.78 16.48
CA ALA A 103 -3.28 -14.21 16.74
C ALA A 103 -1.79 -14.54 16.93
N ILE A 104 -0.91 -13.95 16.09
CA ILE A 104 0.54 -14.10 16.24
C ILE A 104 1.01 -13.54 17.60
N ALA A 105 0.60 -12.31 17.92
CA ALA A 105 1.00 -11.66 19.16
C ALA A 105 0.58 -12.45 20.39
N THR A 106 -0.66 -12.95 20.40
CA THR A 106 -1.18 -13.69 21.56
C THR A 106 -0.58 -15.10 21.68
N LYS A 107 -0.35 -15.81 20.58
CA LYS A 107 0.35 -17.10 20.60
C LYS A 107 1.80 -16.96 21.06
N LEU A 108 2.56 -16.00 20.49
CA LEU A 108 3.94 -15.76 20.89
C LEU A 108 4.06 -15.27 22.33
N LYS A 109 3.06 -14.56 22.86
CA LYS A 109 3.04 -14.17 24.28
C LYS A 109 2.99 -15.36 25.22
N GLU A 110 2.30 -16.45 24.84
CA GLU A 110 2.27 -17.69 25.64
C GLU A 110 3.65 -18.40 25.67
N GLU A 111 4.47 -18.17 24.65
CA GLU A 111 5.80 -18.76 24.48
C GLU A 111 6.93 -17.71 24.63
N GLU A 112 6.64 -16.55 25.23
CA GLU A 112 7.54 -15.40 25.29
C GLU A 112 8.93 -15.71 25.85
N GLU A 113 9.01 -16.61 26.85
CA GLU A 113 10.27 -17.04 27.45
C GLU A 113 11.19 -17.83 26.50
N GLN A 114 10.64 -18.35 25.40
CA GLN A 114 11.37 -19.10 24.37
C GLN A 114 11.93 -18.18 23.26
N LEU A 115 11.52 -16.92 23.22
CA LEU A 115 11.99 -15.98 22.21
C LEU A 115 13.44 -15.55 22.48
N ASN A 116 14.31 -15.70 21.48
CA ASN A 116 15.69 -15.20 21.54
C ASN A 116 15.78 -13.77 20.99
N GLY A 117 14.92 -12.87 21.49
CA GLY A 117 14.83 -11.48 21.04
C GLY A 117 13.44 -10.89 21.27
N ARG A 118 13.16 -9.78 20.62
CA ARG A 118 11.90 -9.03 20.70
C ARG A 118 11.12 -9.14 19.41
N VAL A 119 9.80 -9.17 19.54
CA VAL A 119 8.87 -9.05 18.39
C VAL A 119 8.01 -7.83 18.60
N ARG A 120 8.06 -6.91 17.65
CA ARG A 120 7.32 -5.66 17.64
C ARG A 120 6.17 -5.75 16.65
N PHE A 121 4.97 -5.44 17.10
CA PHE A 121 3.75 -5.45 16.28
C PHE A 121 3.35 -4.03 15.94
N LEU A 122 3.32 -3.72 14.65
CA LEU A 122 2.99 -2.41 14.12
C LEU A 122 1.55 -2.46 13.60
N PHE A 123 0.61 -1.85 14.33
CA PHE A 123 -0.76 -1.66 13.87
C PHE A 123 -0.85 -0.29 13.23
N GLN A 124 -0.63 -0.24 11.93
CA GLN A 124 -0.44 0.95 11.15
C GLN A 124 -1.78 1.51 10.62
N PRO A 125 -2.12 2.79 10.85
CA PRO A 125 -3.30 3.44 10.28
C PRO A 125 -3.03 3.95 8.86
N ALA A 126 -4.08 4.34 8.15
CA ALA A 126 -4.08 5.13 6.92
C ALA A 126 -3.19 4.57 5.79
N GLU A 127 -3.24 3.25 5.57
CA GLU A 127 -2.58 2.59 4.43
C GLU A 127 -3.19 3.07 3.11
N GLU A 128 -4.51 3.10 3.00
CA GLU A 128 -5.28 3.43 1.79
C GLU A 128 -5.06 4.89 1.28
N LEU A 129 -4.42 5.71 2.11
CA LEU A 129 -3.96 7.05 1.73
C LEU A 129 -2.47 7.08 1.33
N GLY A 130 -1.75 5.94 1.40
CA GLY A 130 -0.32 5.88 1.16
C GLY A 130 0.49 6.73 2.15
N TYR A 131 0.02 6.87 3.38
CA TYR A 131 0.51 7.87 4.33
C TYR A 131 0.99 7.27 5.66
N GLY A 132 0.32 6.25 6.16
CA GLY A 132 0.50 5.76 7.53
C GLY A 132 1.89 5.21 7.80
N ALA A 133 2.46 4.44 6.88
CA ALA A 133 3.80 3.88 7.01
C ALA A 133 4.87 4.96 7.17
N LYS A 134 4.84 5.99 6.33
CA LYS A 134 5.80 7.12 6.41
C LYS A 134 5.67 7.91 7.72
N VAL A 135 4.47 8.03 8.26
CA VAL A 135 4.25 8.69 9.57
C VAL A 135 4.77 7.81 10.69
N MET A 136 4.45 6.52 10.69
CA MET A 136 4.93 5.56 11.69
C MET A 136 6.46 5.45 11.69
N ALA A 137 7.09 5.40 10.51
CA ALA A 137 8.55 5.34 10.36
C ALA A 137 9.28 6.58 10.93
N LYS A 138 8.59 7.72 11.07
CA LYS A 138 9.16 8.93 11.69
C LYS A 138 9.06 8.95 13.23
N THR A 139 8.41 7.96 13.80
CA THR A 139 8.34 7.78 15.25
C THR A 139 9.44 6.84 15.73
N ASN A 140 9.45 6.55 17.06
CA ASN A 140 10.31 5.51 17.64
C ASN A 140 9.80 4.07 17.40
N ALA A 141 8.81 3.89 16.52
CA ALA A 141 8.23 2.56 16.24
C ALA A 141 9.24 1.58 15.63
N LEU A 142 10.22 2.09 14.88
CA LEU A 142 11.24 1.27 14.21
C LEU A 142 12.61 1.29 14.88
N ASP A 143 12.75 1.95 16.03
CA ASP A 143 14.03 1.97 16.75
C ASP A 143 14.46 0.53 17.07
N ASP A 144 15.73 0.19 16.79
CA ASP A 144 16.35 -1.12 17.00
C ASP A 144 15.73 -2.28 16.16
N VAL A 145 14.81 -2.01 15.25
CA VAL A 145 14.23 -3.04 14.36
C VAL A 145 15.27 -3.46 13.32
N GLN A 146 15.51 -4.76 13.20
CA GLN A 146 16.49 -5.33 12.27
C GLN A 146 15.86 -5.81 10.97
N ALA A 147 14.59 -6.20 10.99
CA ALA A 147 13.82 -6.58 9.82
C ALA A 147 12.33 -6.36 10.05
N ILE A 148 11.61 -6.04 8.97
CA ILE A 148 10.16 -5.85 9.00
C ILE A 148 9.50 -6.88 8.09
N ILE A 149 8.49 -7.56 8.61
CA ILE A 149 7.75 -8.58 7.86
C ILE A 149 6.28 -8.21 7.77
N GLY A 150 5.68 -8.44 6.61
CA GLY A 150 4.28 -8.15 6.35
C GLY A 150 3.69 -9.05 5.28
N PHE A 151 2.39 -8.94 5.08
CA PHE A 151 1.68 -9.64 4.02
C PHE A 151 0.44 -8.86 3.59
N HIS A 152 -0.08 -9.20 2.41
CA HIS A 152 -1.42 -8.82 2.00
C HIS A 152 -2.20 -10.06 1.56
N ASN A 153 -3.46 -10.13 1.90
CA ASN A 153 -4.36 -11.12 1.35
C ASN A 153 -4.58 -10.85 -0.15
N TYR A 154 -4.71 -11.89 -0.97
CA TYR A 154 -4.85 -11.70 -2.41
C TYR A 154 -5.97 -12.56 -2.99
N PRO A 155 -7.02 -11.94 -3.61
CA PRO A 155 -8.26 -12.62 -3.98
C PRO A 155 -8.09 -13.70 -5.04
N THR A 156 -7.16 -13.53 -5.98
CA THR A 156 -6.97 -14.46 -7.11
C THR A 156 -6.09 -15.66 -6.80
N LEU A 157 -5.48 -15.70 -5.60
CA LEU A 157 -4.75 -16.85 -5.10
C LEU A 157 -5.69 -17.75 -4.29
N ASP A 158 -5.54 -19.06 -4.45
CA ASP A 158 -6.29 -20.04 -3.68
C ASP A 158 -5.85 -20.12 -2.22
N ILE A 159 -6.74 -20.61 -1.34
CA ILE A 159 -6.37 -20.87 0.06
C ILE A 159 -5.21 -21.84 0.13
N GLY A 160 -4.15 -21.46 0.83
CA GLY A 160 -2.92 -22.24 0.95
C GLY A 160 -1.87 -21.93 -0.12
N GLU A 161 -2.12 -20.98 -1.01
CA GLU A 161 -1.11 -20.40 -1.89
C GLU A 161 -0.43 -19.20 -1.24
N PHE A 162 0.87 -19.06 -1.52
CA PHE A 162 1.76 -18.05 -0.97
C PHE A 162 2.66 -17.52 -2.10
N ALA A 163 2.39 -16.31 -2.57
CA ALA A 163 3.12 -15.71 -3.68
C ALA A 163 4.16 -14.69 -3.18
N ILE A 164 5.40 -14.83 -3.63
CA ILE A 164 6.52 -14.02 -3.20
C ILE A 164 7.60 -13.94 -4.28
N LYS A 165 8.41 -12.89 -4.23
CA LYS A 165 9.66 -12.78 -4.98
C LYS A 165 10.65 -11.87 -4.24
N SER A 166 11.94 -12.01 -4.50
CA SER A 166 12.95 -11.01 -4.09
C SER A 166 12.95 -9.81 -5.03
N GLY A 167 13.38 -8.66 -4.52
CA GLY A 167 13.29 -7.38 -5.25
C GLY A 167 11.86 -6.83 -5.26
N PRO A 168 11.49 -6.01 -6.25
CA PRO A 168 10.17 -5.38 -6.28
C PRO A 168 9.05 -6.42 -6.34
N ILE A 169 8.08 -6.32 -5.41
CA ILE A 169 6.89 -7.19 -5.35
C ILE A 169 5.59 -6.42 -5.64
N THR A 170 5.58 -5.09 -5.39
CA THR A 170 4.51 -4.16 -5.77
C THR A 170 5.07 -3.06 -6.67
N SER A 171 4.21 -2.19 -7.21
CA SER A 171 4.66 -0.99 -7.92
C SER A 171 4.72 0.23 -7.00
N ALA A 172 5.57 1.19 -7.35
CA ALA A 172 5.40 2.57 -6.91
C ALA A 172 4.15 3.17 -7.55
N VAL A 173 3.53 4.11 -6.83
CA VAL A 173 2.34 4.84 -7.27
C VAL A 173 2.63 6.32 -7.20
N ASP A 174 2.47 7.03 -8.32
CA ASP A 174 2.53 8.48 -8.34
C ASP A 174 1.30 9.06 -9.03
N ARG A 175 0.94 10.25 -8.65
CA ARG A 175 -0.07 11.08 -9.28
C ARG A 175 0.57 12.33 -9.85
N PHE A 176 0.18 12.71 -11.06
CA PHE A 176 0.58 13.97 -11.64
C PHE A 176 -0.62 14.77 -12.11
N GLU A 177 -0.49 16.09 -12.01
CA GLU A 177 -1.45 17.06 -12.53
C GLU A 177 -0.68 18.15 -13.28
N PHE A 178 -1.11 18.48 -14.50
CA PHE A 178 -0.62 19.64 -15.22
C PHE A 178 -1.76 20.65 -15.37
N LYS A 179 -1.52 21.88 -14.94
CA LYS A 179 -2.36 23.04 -15.22
C LYS A 179 -1.66 23.90 -16.26
N ILE A 180 -2.28 24.09 -17.40
CA ILE A 180 -1.72 24.80 -18.53
C ILE A 180 -2.46 26.13 -18.66
N HIS A 181 -1.73 27.22 -18.50
CA HIS A 181 -2.26 28.59 -18.56
C HIS A 181 -1.86 29.24 -19.87
N GLY A 182 -2.82 29.42 -20.75
CA GLY A 182 -2.68 30.07 -22.05
C GLY A 182 -3.27 31.47 -22.05
N LYS A 183 -3.65 31.91 -23.25
CA LYS A 183 -4.37 33.17 -23.44
C LYS A 183 -5.47 32.95 -24.46
N GLY A 184 -6.72 33.12 -24.05
CA GLY A 184 -7.88 33.00 -24.90
C GLY A 184 -7.95 34.08 -25.98
N ALA A 185 -8.57 33.73 -27.10
CA ALA A 185 -8.79 34.63 -28.22
C ALA A 185 -9.95 34.15 -29.11
N HIS A 186 -10.38 34.97 -30.02
CA HIS A 186 -11.32 34.57 -31.07
C HIS A 186 -10.64 33.50 -31.96
N ALA A 187 -11.31 32.36 -32.20
CA ALA A 187 -10.72 31.26 -32.96
C ALA A 187 -10.18 31.61 -34.34
N ALA A 188 -10.77 32.68 -35.01
CA ALA A 188 -10.29 33.20 -36.27
C ALA A 188 -9.11 34.18 -36.16
N LYS A 189 -8.62 34.45 -34.93
CA LYS A 189 -7.50 35.38 -34.65
C LYS A 189 -6.49 34.74 -33.72
N PRO A 190 -5.90 33.58 -34.08
CA PRO A 190 -5.02 32.81 -33.22
C PRO A 190 -3.75 33.59 -32.83
N GLU A 191 -3.30 34.54 -33.63
CA GLU A 191 -2.16 35.41 -33.36
C GLU A 191 -2.34 36.30 -32.10
N GLN A 192 -3.56 36.41 -31.57
CA GLN A 192 -3.89 37.23 -30.38
C GLN A 192 -3.91 36.40 -29.09
N GLY A 193 -3.85 35.05 -29.20
CA GLY A 193 -3.88 34.14 -28.09
C GLY A 193 -2.62 33.27 -27.97
N ASN A 194 -2.56 32.47 -26.91
CA ASN A 194 -1.60 31.37 -26.74
C ASN A 194 -2.43 30.12 -26.42
N ASP A 195 -2.48 29.18 -27.36
CA ASP A 195 -3.44 28.09 -27.34
C ASP A 195 -3.01 26.94 -26.41
N PRO A 196 -3.65 26.75 -25.24
CA PRO A 196 -3.31 25.68 -24.31
C PRO A 196 -3.78 24.30 -24.81
N VAL A 197 -4.75 24.21 -25.77
CA VAL A 197 -5.21 22.96 -26.35
C VAL A 197 -4.11 22.33 -27.23
N MET A 198 -3.38 23.17 -27.97
CA MET A 198 -2.26 22.70 -28.79
C MET A 198 -1.09 22.22 -27.90
N ALA A 199 -0.79 22.95 -26.81
CA ALA A 199 0.20 22.54 -25.83
C ALA A 199 -0.19 21.24 -25.14
N LEU A 200 -1.46 21.07 -24.74
CA LEU A 200 -2.00 19.84 -24.15
C LEU A 200 -1.84 18.64 -25.08
N GLY A 201 -2.19 18.79 -26.37
CA GLY A 201 -2.02 17.71 -27.34
C GLY A 201 -0.55 17.26 -27.47
N GLN A 202 0.38 18.22 -27.47
CA GLN A 202 1.82 17.92 -27.51
C GLN A 202 2.32 17.34 -26.18
N LEU A 203 1.81 17.78 -25.04
CA LEU A 203 2.13 17.24 -23.72
C LEU A 203 1.76 15.76 -23.65
N ILE A 204 0.52 15.40 -24.01
CA ILE A 204 0.03 14.01 -24.00
C ILE A 204 0.97 13.08 -24.80
N THR A 205 1.35 13.48 -26.02
CA THR A 205 2.25 12.70 -26.85
C THR A 205 3.67 12.63 -26.31
N SER A 206 4.18 13.74 -25.78
CA SER A 206 5.54 13.81 -25.22
C SER A 206 5.71 12.97 -23.97
N LEU A 207 4.71 12.93 -23.08
CA LEU A 207 4.73 12.09 -21.88
C LEU A 207 4.92 10.61 -22.23
N GLN A 208 4.30 10.10 -23.30
CA GLN A 208 4.48 8.70 -23.72
C GLN A 208 5.91 8.41 -24.22
N THR A 209 6.65 9.43 -24.63
CA THR A 209 8.04 9.25 -25.04
C THR A 209 8.99 8.97 -23.89
N ILE A 210 8.62 9.32 -22.65
CA ILE A 210 9.40 8.98 -21.46
C ILE A 210 9.59 7.46 -21.42
N ILE A 211 8.50 6.70 -21.53
CA ILE A 211 8.55 5.23 -21.51
C ILE A 211 9.24 4.69 -22.77
N SER A 212 8.81 5.16 -23.93
CA SER A 212 9.21 4.53 -25.20
C SER A 212 10.59 4.95 -25.69
N ARG A 213 11.13 6.08 -25.26
CA ARG A 213 12.40 6.65 -25.78
C ARG A 213 13.43 7.04 -24.75
N ASN A 214 13.07 7.15 -23.46
CA ASN A 214 14.00 7.61 -22.44
C ASN A 214 14.34 6.53 -21.39
N LEU A 215 13.45 5.58 -21.11
CA LEU A 215 13.76 4.46 -20.23
C LEU A 215 14.55 3.37 -20.94
N SER A 216 15.34 2.63 -20.18
CA SER A 216 15.99 1.40 -20.64
C SER A 216 14.93 0.37 -21.04
N ALA A 217 15.24 -0.45 -22.06
CA ALA A 217 14.36 -1.55 -22.47
C ALA A 217 14.15 -2.63 -21.37
N PHE A 218 14.98 -2.62 -20.31
CA PHE A 218 14.88 -3.53 -19.16
C PHE A 218 14.13 -2.91 -17.99
N ASP A 219 13.71 -1.65 -18.09
CA ASP A 219 12.93 -0.98 -17.06
C ASP A 219 11.47 -0.92 -17.48
N SER A 220 10.59 -1.28 -16.55
CA SER A 220 9.14 -1.27 -16.77
C SER A 220 8.51 -0.11 -16.03
N ALA A 221 7.67 0.66 -16.73
CA ALA A 221 6.84 1.69 -16.14
C ALA A 221 5.61 1.94 -17.00
N VAL A 222 4.58 2.55 -16.40
CA VAL A 222 3.35 2.94 -17.09
C VAL A 222 3.04 4.40 -16.74
N ILE A 223 2.73 5.21 -17.75
CA ILE A 223 2.18 6.57 -17.59
C ILE A 223 0.77 6.55 -18.20
N THR A 224 -0.23 6.73 -17.34
CA THR A 224 -1.63 6.75 -17.79
C THR A 224 -2.22 8.14 -17.54
N ILE A 225 -2.81 8.72 -18.56
CA ILE A 225 -3.59 9.95 -18.46
C ILE A 225 -5.04 9.53 -18.21
N GLY A 226 -5.60 9.93 -17.07
CA GLY A 226 -6.94 9.56 -16.63
C GLY A 226 -7.98 10.64 -16.90
N GLU A 227 -7.58 11.92 -16.95
CA GLU A 227 -8.49 13.04 -17.15
C GLU A 227 -7.83 14.12 -18.01
N VAL A 228 -8.64 14.73 -18.89
CA VAL A 228 -8.25 15.84 -19.76
C VAL A 228 -9.42 16.80 -19.88
N SER A 229 -9.18 18.10 -19.72
CA SER A 229 -10.21 19.12 -19.97
C SER A 229 -9.63 20.41 -20.51
N SER A 230 -10.34 21.06 -21.45
CA SER A 230 -10.03 22.39 -21.95
C SER A 230 -11.20 22.93 -22.80
N GLY A 231 -11.35 24.26 -22.80
CA GLY A 231 -12.30 24.98 -23.65
C GLY A 231 -13.76 24.85 -23.25
N ASN A 232 -14.58 25.78 -23.70
CA ASN A 232 -16.01 25.86 -23.39
C ASN A 232 -16.90 25.95 -24.62
N THR A 233 -16.35 26.33 -25.76
CA THR A 233 -17.11 26.56 -27.01
C THR A 233 -16.22 26.40 -28.25
N TRP A 234 -16.83 26.18 -29.42
CA TRP A 234 -16.15 25.82 -30.64
C TRP A 234 -15.41 26.98 -31.35
N ASN A 235 -15.71 28.24 -31.01
CA ASN A 235 -15.23 29.44 -31.73
C ASN A 235 -14.36 30.36 -30.86
N VAL A 236 -13.86 29.87 -29.72
CA VAL A 236 -12.96 30.60 -28.80
C VAL A 236 -11.76 29.72 -28.46
N ILE A 237 -10.55 30.25 -28.57
CA ILE A 237 -9.34 29.64 -28.02
C ILE A 237 -9.46 29.67 -26.48
N ALA A 238 -9.27 28.54 -25.83
CA ALA A 238 -9.36 28.42 -24.38
C ALA A 238 -8.29 29.27 -23.65
N ASP A 239 -8.57 29.63 -22.40
CA ASP A 239 -7.57 30.24 -21.52
C ASP A 239 -6.72 29.23 -20.78
N ASN A 240 -7.27 28.03 -20.54
CA ASN A 240 -6.64 27.01 -19.71
C ASN A 240 -6.87 25.60 -20.28
N ALA A 241 -5.96 24.69 -19.92
CA ALA A 241 -6.17 23.26 -20.07
C ALA A 241 -5.68 22.54 -18.82
N TYR A 242 -6.19 21.34 -18.61
CA TYR A 242 -5.89 20.50 -17.45
C TYR A 242 -5.71 19.05 -17.90
N VAL A 243 -4.75 18.35 -17.27
CA VAL A 243 -4.57 16.92 -17.42
C VAL A 243 -4.07 16.33 -16.10
N GLN A 244 -4.61 15.19 -15.72
CA GLN A 244 -4.08 14.41 -14.60
C GLN A 244 -3.97 12.93 -14.96
N GLY A 245 -3.10 12.26 -14.21
CA GLY A 245 -2.87 10.84 -14.42
C GLY A 245 -2.04 10.20 -13.32
N THR A 246 -1.62 8.99 -13.59
CA THR A 246 -0.84 8.19 -12.66
C THR A 246 0.37 7.58 -13.33
N VAL A 247 1.42 7.37 -12.52
CA VAL A 247 2.61 6.60 -12.91
C VAL A 247 2.69 5.33 -12.08
N ARG A 248 3.16 4.25 -12.70
CA ARG A 248 3.58 3.03 -12.03
C ARG A 248 5.01 2.72 -12.44
N SER A 249 5.86 2.44 -11.45
CA SER A 249 7.26 2.02 -11.67
C SER A 249 7.65 0.99 -10.61
N PHE A 250 8.84 0.38 -10.77
CA PHE A 250 9.26 -0.72 -9.89
C PHE A 250 10.65 -0.49 -9.28
N LYS A 251 11.26 0.65 -9.60
CA LYS A 251 12.58 1.05 -9.11
C LYS A 251 12.58 2.52 -8.73
N PRO A 252 13.20 2.91 -7.60
CA PRO A 252 13.25 4.32 -7.17
C PRO A 252 13.91 5.25 -8.20
N ASP A 253 15.02 4.84 -8.80
CA ASP A 253 15.72 5.62 -9.82
C ASP A 253 14.89 5.85 -11.09
N VAL A 254 14.03 4.90 -11.46
CA VAL A 254 13.08 5.04 -12.57
C VAL A 254 11.95 6.01 -12.19
N GLN A 255 11.45 5.95 -10.95
CA GLN A 255 10.44 6.85 -10.40
C GLN A 255 10.93 8.30 -10.45
N ASP A 256 12.09 8.58 -9.88
CA ASP A 256 12.72 9.90 -9.86
C ASP A 256 12.99 10.43 -11.28
N TYR A 257 13.45 9.55 -12.17
CA TYR A 257 13.73 9.92 -13.54
C TYR A 257 12.47 10.32 -14.30
N ILE A 258 11.34 9.62 -14.11
CA ILE A 258 10.08 9.96 -14.76
C ILE A 258 9.59 11.34 -14.31
N GLU A 259 9.62 11.64 -13.01
CA GLU A 259 9.27 12.95 -12.47
C GLU A 259 10.11 14.06 -13.11
N GLN A 260 11.43 13.89 -13.10
CA GLN A 260 12.34 14.87 -13.72
C GLN A 260 12.04 15.09 -15.20
N ARG A 261 11.74 14.01 -15.95
CA ARG A 261 11.40 14.12 -17.38
C ARG A 261 10.08 14.83 -17.62
N MET A 262 9.10 14.67 -16.73
CA MET A 262 7.83 15.42 -16.79
C MET A 262 8.07 16.93 -16.63
N HIS A 263 8.93 17.32 -15.68
CA HIS A 263 9.34 18.72 -15.51
C HIS A 263 10.06 19.28 -16.75
N ASP A 264 10.97 18.51 -17.34
CA ASP A 264 11.71 18.95 -18.53
C ASP A 264 10.77 19.15 -19.73
N ILE A 265 9.80 18.25 -19.91
CA ILE A 265 8.79 18.35 -20.98
C ILE A 265 7.92 19.60 -20.76
N ALA A 266 7.42 19.83 -19.55
CA ALA A 266 6.63 21.02 -19.22
C ALA A 266 7.39 22.29 -19.58
N LYS A 267 8.64 22.42 -19.13
CA LYS A 267 9.50 23.58 -19.41
C LYS A 267 9.78 23.78 -20.90
N GLY A 268 9.94 22.70 -21.65
CA GLY A 268 10.11 22.77 -23.10
C GLY A 268 8.86 23.27 -23.82
N LEU A 269 7.68 22.84 -23.38
CA LEU A 269 6.41 23.24 -23.95
C LEU A 269 6.03 24.69 -23.60
N GLU A 270 6.38 25.15 -22.39
CA GLU A 270 6.22 26.57 -22.00
C GLU A 270 6.91 27.51 -23.01
N GLN A 271 8.14 27.17 -23.36
CA GLN A 271 8.92 27.95 -24.33
C GLN A 271 8.35 27.84 -25.76
N LEU A 272 7.93 26.64 -26.15
CA LEU A 272 7.42 26.39 -27.51
C LEU A 272 6.11 27.12 -27.79
N PHE A 273 5.20 27.16 -26.79
CA PHE A 273 3.84 27.70 -26.96
C PHE A 273 3.66 29.07 -26.29
N ASN A 274 4.70 29.60 -25.63
CA ASN A 274 4.65 30.85 -24.84
C ASN A 274 3.46 30.85 -23.86
N ILE A 275 3.41 29.82 -23.02
CA ILE A 275 2.41 29.56 -21.98
C ILE A 275 3.10 29.27 -20.66
N GLU A 276 2.33 29.15 -19.59
CA GLU A 276 2.79 28.68 -18.29
C GLU A 276 2.22 27.27 -18.01
N ILE A 277 3.05 26.37 -17.48
CA ILE A 277 2.63 25.00 -17.13
C ILE A 277 3.05 24.71 -15.68
N GLU A 278 2.07 24.60 -14.78
CA GLU A 278 2.28 24.12 -13.42
C GLU A 278 2.19 22.59 -13.41
N LEU A 279 3.26 21.91 -13.01
CA LEU A 279 3.23 20.48 -12.68
C LEU A 279 3.12 20.29 -11.16
N ILE A 280 2.08 19.60 -10.72
CA ILE A 280 1.93 19.09 -9.36
C ILE A 280 2.20 17.59 -9.44
N TYR A 281 3.32 17.15 -8.90
CA TYR A 281 3.69 15.74 -8.81
C TYR A 281 3.60 15.27 -7.36
N THR A 282 2.89 14.18 -7.12
CA THR A 282 2.69 13.63 -5.79
C THR A 282 3.20 12.19 -5.78
N SER A 283 4.36 11.98 -5.18
CA SER A 283 4.88 10.65 -4.92
C SER A 283 4.12 10.05 -3.75
N LEU A 284 3.35 9.01 -4.03
CA LEU A 284 2.65 8.16 -3.09
C LEU A 284 3.59 7.00 -2.64
N PRO A 285 3.13 5.81 -2.24
CA PRO A 285 4.01 4.73 -1.86
C PRO A 285 4.99 4.34 -2.97
N GLY A 286 6.24 4.13 -2.60
CA GLY A 286 7.24 3.49 -3.45
C GLY A 286 6.91 2.02 -3.70
N ALA A 287 7.68 1.35 -4.54
CA ALA A 287 7.58 -0.10 -4.69
C ALA A 287 8.04 -0.79 -3.40
N VAL A 288 7.33 -1.82 -2.95
CA VAL A 288 7.82 -2.71 -1.90
C VAL A 288 8.92 -3.58 -2.48
N ILE A 289 10.13 -3.45 -1.93
CA ILE A 289 11.33 -4.16 -2.39
C ILE A 289 11.74 -5.17 -1.33
N ASN A 290 11.47 -6.44 -1.59
CA ASN A 290 11.84 -7.53 -0.70
C ASN A 290 13.35 -7.76 -0.66
N ASP A 291 13.90 -7.86 0.54
CA ASP A 291 15.26 -8.29 0.76
C ASP A 291 15.47 -9.74 0.29
N VAL A 292 16.64 -10.01 -0.29
CA VAL A 292 16.96 -11.31 -0.90
C VAL A 292 17.03 -12.43 0.15
N GLU A 293 17.70 -12.20 1.27
CA GLU A 293 17.90 -13.22 2.31
C GLU A 293 16.61 -13.43 3.10
N LEU A 294 15.90 -12.35 3.46
CA LEU A 294 14.60 -12.47 4.13
C LEU A 294 13.58 -13.20 3.26
N THR A 295 13.62 -13.00 1.93
CA THR A 295 12.76 -13.75 0.99
C THR A 295 13.03 -15.25 1.02
N LYS A 296 14.28 -15.68 1.18
CA LYS A 296 14.61 -17.10 1.32
C LYS A 296 14.01 -17.69 2.60
N HIS A 297 14.22 -17.02 3.74
CA HIS A 297 13.63 -17.42 5.02
C HIS A 297 12.11 -17.49 4.94
N ALA A 298 11.46 -16.49 4.34
CA ALA A 298 10.00 -16.46 4.16
C ALA A 298 9.50 -17.65 3.34
N LYS A 299 10.18 -18.01 2.22
CA LYS A 299 9.84 -19.18 1.42
C LYS A 299 10.01 -20.49 2.19
N GLU A 300 11.07 -20.63 2.98
CA GLU A 300 11.32 -21.81 3.81
C GLU A 300 10.25 -21.97 4.89
N ALA A 301 9.93 -20.87 5.61
CA ALA A 301 8.89 -20.85 6.61
C ALA A 301 7.52 -21.23 6.01
N ALA A 302 7.14 -20.63 4.86
CA ALA A 302 5.90 -20.93 4.18
C ALA A 302 5.79 -22.40 3.77
N LYS A 303 6.84 -22.98 3.19
CA LYS A 303 6.89 -24.43 2.84
C LYS A 303 6.76 -25.32 4.07
N LYS A 304 7.43 -24.97 5.17
CA LYS A 304 7.42 -25.75 6.43
C LYS A 304 6.02 -25.85 7.02
N VAL A 305 5.22 -24.80 6.94
CA VAL A 305 3.82 -24.80 7.42
C VAL A 305 2.81 -25.27 6.36
N GLY A 306 3.29 -25.73 5.21
CA GLY A 306 2.47 -26.37 4.17
C GLY A 306 1.74 -25.42 3.22
N TYR A 307 2.32 -24.23 2.95
CA TYR A 307 1.90 -23.41 1.82
C TYR A 307 2.46 -23.93 0.50
N THR A 308 1.69 -23.79 -0.57
CA THR A 308 2.19 -23.86 -1.95
C THR A 308 2.85 -22.54 -2.30
N VAL A 309 4.18 -22.51 -2.35
CA VAL A 309 4.94 -21.29 -2.64
C VAL A 309 5.00 -21.06 -4.14
N ILE A 310 4.53 -19.88 -4.57
CA ILE A 310 4.55 -19.37 -5.93
C ILE A 310 5.65 -18.32 -6.04
N ASP A 311 6.68 -18.62 -6.81
CA ASP A 311 7.71 -17.65 -7.19
C ASP A 311 7.16 -16.74 -8.29
N LEU A 312 6.85 -15.48 -7.93
CA LEU A 312 6.32 -14.51 -8.89
C LEU A 312 7.39 -14.16 -9.95
N GLU A 313 7.04 -14.32 -11.20
CA GLU A 313 7.87 -13.85 -12.32
C GLU A 313 7.91 -12.32 -12.38
N HIS A 314 6.75 -11.70 -12.24
CA HIS A 314 6.56 -10.24 -12.28
C HIS A 314 5.94 -9.73 -10.97
N PRO A 315 6.27 -8.48 -10.54
CA PRO A 315 5.58 -7.84 -9.42
C PRO A 315 4.12 -7.56 -9.77
N TYR A 316 3.27 -7.46 -8.76
CA TYR A 316 1.92 -6.92 -8.94
C TYR A 316 1.97 -5.39 -9.13
N THR A 317 1.01 -4.86 -9.90
CA THR A 317 0.94 -3.41 -10.20
C THR A 317 0.14 -2.60 -9.18
N ILE A 318 -0.19 -3.20 -8.04
CA ILE A 318 -0.84 -2.52 -6.92
C ILE A 318 0.16 -1.65 -6.14
N GLY A 319 -0.34 -0.63 -5.46
CA GLY A 319 0.42 0.16 -4.48
C GLY A 319 0.35 -0.50 -3.10
N GLU A 320 1.35 -0.26 -2.25
CA GLU A 320 1.39 -0.72 -0.86
C GLU A 320 2.35 0.18 -0.06
N ASP A 321 1.85 0.84 0.98
CA ASP A 321 2.65 1.82 1.74
C ASP A 321 3.65 1.18 2.71
N PHE A 322 3.62 -0.15 2.86
CA PHE A 322 4.67 -0.92 3.56
C PHE A 322 6.08 -0.52 3.10
N SER A 323 6.22 -0.11 1.85
CA SER A 323 7.46 0.44 1.29
C SER A 323 8.05 1.59 2.11
N GLY A 324 7.19 2.41 2.73
CA GLY A 324 7.62 3.52 3.59
C GLY A 324 8.29 3.08 4.90
N LEU A 325 8.03 1.86 5.38
CA LEU A 325 8.74 1.27 6.51
C LEU A 325 10.12 0.72 6.10
N LEU A 326 10.30 0.41 4.81
CA LEU A 326 11.52 -0.21 4.28
C LEU A 326 12.58 0.79 3.82
N GLU A 327 12.35 2.10 3.89
CA GLU A 327 13.33 3.11 3.45
C GLU A 327 14.72 2.94 4.12
N HIS A 328 14.73 2.47 5.38
CA HIS A 328 15.97 2.30 6.17
C HIS A 328 16.08 0.92 6.83
N HIS A 329 15.15 0.02 6.55
CA HIS A 329 15.11 -1.30 7.15
C HIS A 329 14.91 -2.37 6.08
N PRO A 330 15.65 -3.50 6.12
CA PRO A 330 15.34 -4.63 5.27
C PRO A 330 13.96 -5.21 5.67
N GLY A 331 13.24 -5.71 4.68
CA GLY A 331 11.96 -6.34 4.97
C GLY A 331 11.54 -7.33 3.89
N VAL A 332 10.49 -8.06 4.22
CA VAL A 332 9.86 -9.01 3.31
C VAL A 332 8.35 -8.94 3.40
N PHE A 333 7.73 -8.94 2.25
CA PHE A 333 6.30 -8.90 2.06
C PHE A 333 5.86 -10.03 1.15
N ALA A 334 4.69 -10.61 1.42
CA ALA A 334 4.16 -11.71 0.63
C ALA A 334 2.66 -11.54 0.37
N PHE A 335 2.16 -12.18 -0.66
CA PHE A 335 0.72 -12.28 -0.91
C PHE A 335 0.23 -13.67 -0.54
N ILE A 336 -0.86 -13.73 0.22
CA ILE A 336 -1.47 -14.96 0.71
C ILE A 336 -2.88 -15.10 0.16
N GLY A 337 -3.19 -16.27 -0.41
CA GLY A 337 -4.45 -16.51 -1.09
C GLY A 337 -5.66 -16.40 -0.18
N SER A 338 -6.62 -15.58 -0.58
CA SER A 338 -7.91 -15.38 0.10
C SER A 338 -9.12 -15.89 -0.69
N ASN A 339 -8.91 -16.37 -1.91
CA ASN A 339 -9.91 -17.04 -2.75
C ASN A 339 -11.26 -16.31 -2.78
N SER A 340 -11.26 -15.04 -3.18
CA SER A 340 -12.47 -14.23 -3.33
C SER A 340 -12.91 -14.17 -4.78
N GLU A 341 -14.22 -14.27 -5.02
CA GLU A 341 -14.82 -14.10 -6.35
C GLU A 341 -14.62 -12.67 -6.88
N TYR A 342 -14.59 -11.69 -5.98
CA TYR A 342 -14.45 -10.27 -6.30
C TYR A 342 -13.07 -9.78 -5.87
N ASP A 343 -12.52 -8.85 -6.62
CA ASP A 343 -11.23 -8.23 -6.37
C ASP A 343 -11.27 -7.26 -5.17
N LEU A 344 -10.10 -6.86 -4.69
CA LEU A 344 -9.95 -5.81 -3.69
C LEU A 344 -10.68 -4.54 -4.12
N HIS A 345 -11.18 -3.76 -3.15
CA HIS A 345 -11.96 -2.53 -3.34
C HIS A 345 -13.31 -2.74 -4.03
N HIS A 346 -13.74 -3.98 -4.23
CA HIS A 346 -15.07 -4.26 -4.75
C HIS A 346 -16.11 -4.35 -3.61
N PRO A 347 -17.32 -3.76 -3.74
CA PRO A 347 -18.33 -3.77 -2.66
C PRO A 347 -18.86 -5.17 -2.28
N LYS A 348 -18.56 -6.18 -3.07
CA LYS A 348 -18.86 -7.59 -2.79
C LYS A 348 -17.62 -8.41 -2.43
N TYR A 349 -16.47 -7.76 -2.15
CA TYR A 349 -15.30 -8.48 -1.70
C TYR A 349 -15.59 -9.25 -0.42
N ASN A 350 -15.34 -10.56 -0.42
CA ASN A 350 -15.62 -11.44 0.71
C ASN A 350 -14.62 -12.60 0.73
N PRO A 351 -13.49 -12.42 1.39
CA PRO A 351 -12.42 -13.42 1.46
C PRO A 351 -12.83 -14.63 2.30
N ASP A 352 -12.29 -15.79 1.95
CA ASP A 352 -12.49 -17.02 2.69
C ASP A 352 -11.74 -16.97 4.04
N GLU A 353 -12.47 -17.12 5.15
CA GLU A 353 -11.90 -17.04 6.50
C GLU A 353 -10.87 -18.14 6.81
N ARG A 354 -10.80 -19.22 5.99
CA ARG A 354 -9.77 -20.25 6.13
C ARG A 354 -8.34 -19.73 5.93
N ILE A 355 -8.17 -18.56 5.30
CA ILE A 355 -6.88 -17.89 5.23
C ILE A 355 -6.25 -17.68 6.62
N LEU A 356 -7.08 -17.44 7.64
CA LEU A 356 -6.66 -17.20 9.03
C LEU A 356 -6.02 -18.42 9.71
N GLU A 357 -6.17 -19.62 9.16
CA GLU A 357 -5.68 -20.86 9.80
C GLU A 357 -4.15 -20.91 9.82
N LYS A 358 -3.50 -20.60 8.70
CA LYS A 358 -2.06 -20.83 8.52
C LYS A 358 -1.19 -19.57 8.69
N ILE A 359 -1.76 -18.37 8.57
CA ILE A 359 -0.98 -17.13 8.67
C ILE A 359 -0.21 -17.05 10.00
N PRO A 360 -0.83 -17.31 11.17
CA PRO A 360 -0.10 -17.24 12.43
C PRO A 360 1.09 -18.21 12.49
N ASP A 361 0.91 -19.43 12.03
CA ASP A 361 1.96 -20.45 12.08
C ASP A 361 3.13 -20.09 11.15
N TYR A 362 2.84 -19.51 9.97
CA TYR A 362 3.86 -19.00 9.05
C TYR A 362 4.71 -17.89 9.68
N PHE A 363 4.06 -16.88 10.25
CA PHE A 363 4.79 -15.76 10.85
C PHE A 363 5.59 -16.19 12.09
N ILE A 364 5.04 -17.06 12.92
CA ILE A 364 5.74 -17.61 14.10
C ILE A 364 6.99 -18.37 13.66
N GLU A 365 6.88 -19.23 12.65
CA GLU A 365 8.01 -19.97 12.10
C GLU A 365 9.09 -19.02 11.54
N LEU A 366 8.68 -17.99 10.77
CA LEU A 366 9.61 -17.01 10.22
C LEU A 366 10.30 -16.20 11.32
N ILE A 367 9.56 -15.76 12.35
CA ILE A 367 10.10 -15.02 13.50
C ILE A 367 11.16 -15.85 14.22
N TYR A 368 10.89 -17.12 14.50
CA TYR A 368 11.88 -18.01 15.13
C TYR A 368 13.14 -18.17 14.28
N GLN A 369 13.02 -18.31 12.96
CA GLN A 369 14.20 -18.35 12.06
C GLN A 369 15.03 -17.07 12.10
N LEU A 370 14.37 -15.91 12.15
CA LEU A 370 15.06 -14.61 12.14
C LEU A 370 15.68 -14.25 13.50
N LEU A 371 15.11 -14.74 14.59
CA LEU A 371 15.67 -14.54 15.95
C LEU A 371 16.76 -15.58 16.31
N ALA A 372 16.86 -16.67 15.60
CA ALA A 372 17.92 -17.66 15.82
C ALA A 372 19.29 -17.09 15.46
#